data_1936a30afe8bd2ac2f84e302f9064d51
#
_entry.id   1936a30afe8bd2ac2f84e302f9064d51
#
_cell.length_a   1.000
_cell.length_b   1.000
_cell.length_c   1.000
_cell.angle_alpha   90.00
_cell.angle_beta   90.00
_cell.angle_gamma   90.00
#
_symmetry.space_group_name_H-M   'P 1'
#
loop_
_entity.id
_entity.type
_entity.pdbx_description
1 polymer ?
#
loop_
_entity_poly.entity_id
_entity_poly.type
_entity_poly.pdbx_seq_one_letter_code
_entity_poly.pdbx_strand_id
1 'polypeptide(L)'
;MKYLHTMVRVENIEKSLDFYCNKLGLKEVRRVDNEKGRFTLIFLAAENSDEKTGLLELTYNWDPEKYTGGRNFGHLAYSVKNIYEVCEKLMNNGVTINRPPRDGHMAFVRSPDGISLEILQEGKSLPEQEPWKLSLIHI
;
A
#
# COMPACT_ATOMS: atom_id res chain seq x y z
N MET A 1 -18.31 9.44 -16.05
CA MET A 1 -17.59 9.53 -14.76
C MET A 1 -16.54 8.43 -14.69
N LYS A 2 -15.33 8.76 -14.23
CA LYS A 2 -14.24 7.80 -14.04
C LYS A 2 -13.62 8.02 -12.67
N TYR A 3 -13.21 6.91 -12.03
CA TYR A 3 -12.50 7.01 -10.76
C TYR A 3 -11.03 7.31 -11.04
N LEU A 4 -10.56 8.51 -10.68
CA LEU A 4 -9.21 8.94 -11.00
C LEU A 4 -8.17 8.51 -9.95
N HIS A 5 -8.41 8.82 -8.69
CA HIS A 5 -7.43 8.50 -7.65
C HIS A 5 -8.03 8.61 -6.25
N THR A 6 -7.34 7.98 -5.31
CA THR A 6 -7.51 8.21 -3.87
C THR A 6 -6.26 8.92 -3.40
N MET A 7 -6.42 9.98 -2.60
CA MET A 7 -5.27 10.73 -2.07
C MET A 7 -5.07 10.42 -0.60
N VAL A 8 -3.80 10.18 -0.26
CA VAL A 8 -3.39 10.06 1.14
C VAL A 8 -2.21 11.00 1.37
N ARG A 9 -2.09 11.54 2.58
CA ARG A 9 -0.96 12.39 2.94
C ARG A 9 0.16 11.56 3.53
N VAL A 10 1.39 11.97 3.26
CA VAL A 10 2.58 11.27 3.73
C VAL A 10 3.50 12.26 4.43
N GLU A 11 4.14 11.82 5.52
CA GLU A 11 5.08 12.66 6.26
C GLU A 11 6.46 12.69 5.62
N ASN A 12 6.83 11.64 4.89
CA ASN A 12 8.17 11.48 4.34
C ASN A 12 8.11 10.81 2.98
N ILE A 13 8.53 11.53 1.93
CA ILE A 13 8.47 11.02 0.56
C ILE A 13 9.32 9.76 0.40
N GLU A 14 10.56 9.79 0.89
CA GLU A 14 11.49 8.66 0.69
C GLU A 14 11.00 7.38 1.33
N LYS A 15 10.52 7.47 2.57
CA LYS A 15 9.97 6.30 3.27
C LYS A 15 8.72 5.76 2.57
N SER A 16 7.88 6.67 2.10
CA SER A 16 6.64 6.28 1.43
C SER A 16 6.90 5.62 0.09
N LEU A 17 7.81 6.17 -0.71
CA LEU A 17 8.17 5.57 -1.99
C LEU A 17 8.88 4.23 -1.80
N ASP A 18 9.71 4.11 -0.77
CA ASP A 18 10.34 2.84 -0.45
C ASP A 18 9.28 1.78 -0.15
N PHE A 19 8.27 2.15 0.62
CA PHE A 19 7.19 1.22 0.95
C PHE A 19 6.31 0.91 -0.26
N TYR A 20 5.73 1.93 -0.87
CA TYR A 20 4.77 1.72 -1.96
C TYR A 20 5.42 1.19 -3.25
N CYS A 21 6.60 1.67 -3.60
CA CYS A 21 7.24 1.30 -4.85
C CYS A 21 8.22 0.15 -4.70
N ASN A 22 9.19 0.26 -3.78
CA ASN A 22 10.21 -0.78 -3.66
C ASN A 22 9.68 -2.06 -3.02
N LYS A 23 8.84 -1.94 -2.01
CA LYS A 23 8.33 -3.11 -1.27
C LYS A 23 7.02 -3.64 -1.83
N LEU A 24 6.06 -2.79 -2.14
CA LEU A 24 4.78 -3.21 -2.71
C LEU A 24 4.79 -3.37 -4.23
N GLY A 25 5.67 -2.66 -4.91
CA GLY A 25 5.78 -2.78 -6.35
C GLY A 25 4.92 -1.84 -7.16
N LEU A 26 4.40 -0.76 -6.55
CA LEU A 26 3.70 0.27 -7.31
C LEU A 26 4.71 1.07 -8.13
N LYS A 27 4.23 1.75 -9.15
CA LYS A 27 5.06 2.50 -10.07
C LYS A 27 4.70 3.97 -10.03
N GLU A 28 5.68 4.84 -9.87
CA GLU A 28 5.47 6.29 -9.97
C GLU A 28 5.23 6.66 -11.43
N VAL A 29 4.09 7.29 -11.71
CA VAL A 29 3.73 7.65 -13.09
C VAL A 29 3.70 9.16 -13.32
N ARG A 30 3.62 9.96 -12.26
CA ARG A 30 3.61 11.41 -12.40
C ARG A 30 3.96 12.06 -11.07
N ARG A 31 4.63 13.22 -11.14
CA ARG A 31 5.00 14.01 -9.96
C ARG A 31 4.82 15.49 -10.28
N VAL A 32 4.23 16.23 -9.34
CA VAL A 32 3.99 17.67 -9.51
C VAL A 32 4.36 18.39 -8.22
N ASP A 33 5.17 19.44 -8.34
CA ASP A 33 5.45 20.34 -7.23
C ASP A 33 4.59 21.59 -7.37
N ASN A 34 4.00 22.04 -6.29
CA ASN A 34 3.22 23.28 -6.24
C ASN A 34 3.85 24.22 -5.22
N GLU A 35 4.59 25.21 -5.72
CA GLU A 35 5.32 26.13 -4.85
C GLU A 35 4.39 27.07 -4.08
N LYS A 36 3.30 27.50 -4.68
CA LYS A 36 2.35 28.38 -4.01
C LYS A 36 1.65 27.67 -2.85
N GLY A 37 1.23 26.43 -3.07
CA GLY A 37 0.58 25.64 -2.05
C GLY A 37 1.56 24.93 -1.12
N ARG A 38 2.86 24.89 -1.49
CA ARG A 38 3.91 24.24 -0.74
C ARG A 38 3.63 22.78 -0.51
N PHE A 39 3.40 22.05 -1.62
CA PHE A 39 3.20 20.61 -1.56
C PHE A 39 3.69 19.92 -2.83
N THR A 40 3.94 18.63 -2.72
CA THR A 40 4.30 17.77 -3.83
C THR A 40 3.25 16.66 -3.95
N LEU A 41 2.82 16.40 -5.19
CA LEU A 41 1.91 15.30 -5.50
C LEU A 41 2.69 14.21 -6.24
N ILE A 42 2.50 12.96 -5.82
CA ILE A 42 3.14 11.82 -6.48
C ILE A 42 2.06 10.79 -6.77
N PHE A 43 1.89 10.44 -8.04
CA PHE A 43 0.86 9.50 -8.47
C PHE A 43 1.48 8.13 -8.73
N LEU A 44 0.90 7.11 -8.10
CA LEU A 44 1.38 5.74 -8.18
C LEU A 44 0.33 4.85 -8.84
N ALA A 45 0.77 3.96 -9.71
CA ALA A 45 -0.10 2.98 -10.36
C ALA A 45 0.31 1.57 -9.98
N ALA A 46 -0.66 0.67 -9.92
CA ALA A 46 -0.37 -0.75 -9.76
C ALA A 46 0.24 -1.28 -11.06
N GLU A 47 1.02 -2.36 -10.97
CA GLU A 47 1.81 -2.89 -12.08
C GLU A 47 1.02 -3.13 -13.36
N ASN A 48 -0.16 -3.70 -13.24
CA ASN A 48 -0.99 -4.05 -14.41
C ASN A 48 -2.18 -3.12 -14.59
N SER A 49 -2.09 -1.90 -14.08
CA SER A 49 -3.17 -0.92 -14.16
C SER A 49 -2.89 0.14 -15.21
N ASP A 50 -3.97 0.79 -15.63
CA ASP A 50 -3.93 2.00 -16.44
C ASP A 50 -3.17 3.08 -15.66
N GLU A 51 -2.32 3.85 -16.36
CA GLU A 51 -1.55 4.91 -15.71
C GLU A 51 -2.33 6.22 -15.53
N LYS A 52 -3.63 6.24 -15.86
CA LYS A 52 -4.47 7.44 -15.83
C LYS A 52 -5.60 7.38 -14.80
N THR A 53 -6.01 6.20 -14.40
CA THR A 53 -7.16 6.04 -13.50
C THR A 53 -6.86 5.02 -12.40
N GLY A 54 -7.63 5.09 -11.32
CA GLY A 54 -7.44 4.17 -10.20
C GLY A 54 -6.10 4.32 -9.52
N LEU A 55 -5.55 5.53 -9.52
CA LEU A 55 -4.22 5.79 -8.97
C LEU A 55 -4.26 6.03 -7.46
N LEU A 56 -3.12 5.86 -6.83
CA LEU A 56 -2.90 6.33 -5.48
C LEU A 56 -2.11 7.64 -5.59
N GLU A 57 -2.68 8.74 -5.08
CA GLU A 57 -1.99 10.03 -5.05
C GLU A 57 -1.42 10.25 -3.66
N LEU A 58 -0.10 10.42 -3.57
CA LEU A 58 0.53 10.80 -2.32
C LEU A 58 0.68 12.32 -2.31
N THR A 59 0.26 12.96 -1.22
CA THR A 59 0.47 14.39 -1.03
C THR A 59 1.47 14.60 0.09
N TYR A 60 2.57 15.25 -0.22
CA TYR A 60 3.56 15.65 0.75
C TYR A 60 3.50 17.15 0.95
N ASN A 61 3.07 17.60 2.12
CA ASN A 61 3.07 19.02 2.49
C ASN A 61 4.48 19.39 2.95
N TRP A 62 5.06 20.44 2.37
CA TRP A 62 6.44 20.83 2.66
C TRP A 62 6.63 21.29 4.11
N ASP A 63 5.60 21.89 4.70
CA ASP A 63 5.65 22.24 6.11
C ASP A 63 5.40 20.98 6.94
N PRO A 64 6.31 20.64 7.88
CA PRO A 64 6.18 19.41 8.65
C PRO A 64 4.84 19.31 9.35
N GLU A 65 4.23 18.13 9.28
CA GLU A 65 2.94 17.87 9.86
C GLU A 65 2.84 16.42 10.26
N LYS A 66 2.25 16.17 11.44
CA LYS A 66 1.99 14.80 11.88
C LYS A 66 0.56 14.44 11.60
N TYR A 67 0.35 13.23 11.07
CA TYR A 67 -0.98 12.78 10.71
C TYR A 67 -1.47 11.72 11.69
N THR A 68 -2.75 11.84 12.04
CA THR A 68 -3.45 10.82 12.81
C THR A 68 -4.63 10.34 11.98
N GLY A 69 -4.88 9.04 12.00
CA GLY A 69 -6.01 8.48 11.29
C GLY A 69 -7.31 8.70 12.04
N GLY A 70 -8.38 8.94 11.29
CA GLY A 70 -9.72 8.86 11.83
C GLY A 70 -10.26 7.45 11.59
N ARG A 71 -11.55 7.27 11.84
CA ARG A 71 -12.21 5.98 11.60
C ARG A 71 -13.02 5.97 10.31
N ASN A 72 -13.17 7.11 9.67
CA ASN A 72 -13.94 7.23 8.44
C ASN A 72 -13.27 6.50 7.28
N PHE A 73 -11.96 6.71 7.10
CA PHE A 73 -11.23 6.03 6.06
C PHE A 73 -10.92 4.60 6.51
N GLY A 74 -11.18 3.63 5.62
CA GLY A 74 -10.89 2.23 5.91
C GLY A 74 -9.50 1.81 5.47
N HIS A 75 -9.40 1.37 4.21
CA HIS A 75 -8.13 0.86 3.69
C HIS A 75 -8.10 0.92 2.18
N LEU A 76 -6.90 0.74 1.61
CA LEU A 76 -6.70 0.52 0.18
C LEU A 76 -6.58 -0.99 -0.05
N ALA A 77 -6.95 -1.47 -1.23
CA ALA A 77 -6.84 -2.88 -1.54
C ALA A 77 -6.17 -3.11 -2.89
N TYR A 78 -5.29 -4.08 -2.93
CA TYR A 78 -4.59 -4.50 -4.15
C TYR A 78 -4.66 -6.01 -4.29
N SER A 79 -4.90 -6.51 -5.51
CA SER A 79 -4.85 -7.95 -5.77
C SER A 79 -3.47 -8.34 -6.25
N VAL A 80 -3.04 -9.54 -5.89
CA VAL A 80 -1.74 -10.08 -6.27
C VAL A 80 -1.88 -11.50 -6.79
N LYS A 81 -0.91 -11.93 -7.57
CA LYS A 81 -0.94 -13.27 -8.17
C LYS A 81 -0.61 -14.36 -7.17
N ASN A 82 0.25 -14.10 -6.20
CA ASN A 82 0.59 -15.07 -5.16
C ASN A 82 0.80 -14.34 -3.84
N ILE A 83 -0.21 -14.44 -2.97
CA ILE A 83 -0.21 -13.70 -1.72
C ILE A 83 0.90 -14.15 -0.76
N TYR A 84 1.28 -15.43 -0.80
CA TYR A 84 2.35 -15.91 0.07
C TYR A 84 3.71 -15.32 -0.31
N GLU A 85 4.00 -15.26 -1.61
CA GLU A 85 5.24 -14.66 -2.08
C GLU A 85 5.32 -13.17 -1.76
N VAL A 86 4.21 -12.47 -1.94
CA VAL A 86 4.16 -11.03 -1.64
C VAL A 86 4.36 -10.79 -0.15
N CYS A 87 3.67 -11.54 0.70
CA CYS A 87 3.82 -11.38 2.15
C CYS A 87 5.22 -11.75 2.63
N GLU A 88 5.81 -12.80 2.07
CA GLU A 88 7.19 -13.17 2.40
C GLU A 88 8.18 -12.07 2.01
N LYS A 89 8.03 -11.51 0.83
CA LYS A 89 8.86 -10.40 0.38
C LYS A 89 8.73 -9.19 1.29
N LEU A 90 7.49 -8.83 1.65
CA LEU A 90 7.24 -7.71 2.55
C LEU A 90 7.89 -7.94 3.91
N MET A 91 7.69 -9.10 4.49
CA MET A 91 8.25 -9.47 5.79
C MET A 91 9.78 -9.45 5.75
N ASN A 92 10.37 -9.99 4.69
CA ASN A 92 11.83 -10.00 4.53
C ASN A 92 12.41 -8.59 4.34
N ASN A 93 11.58 -7.63 3.99
CA ASN A 93 11.99 -6.23 3.84
C ASN A 93 11.50 -5.36 5.00
N GLY A 94 11.21 -5.97 6.14
CA GLY A 94 10.93 -5.25 7.37
C GLY A 94 9.51 -4.76 7.56
N VAL A 95 8.58 -5.21 6.72
CA VAL A 95 7.17 -4.84 6.87
C VAL A 95 6.47 -5.86 7.77
N THR A 96 5.79 -5.35 8.80
CA THR A 96 4.98 -6.21 9.66
C THR A 96 3.73 -6.64 8.94
N ILE A 97 3.44 -7.93 8.96
CA ILE A 97 2.18 -8.45 8.40
C ILE A 97 1.15 -8.41 9.52
N ASN A 98 0.31 -7.39 9.53
CA ASN A 98 -0.66 -7.16 10.60
C ASN A 98 -1.73 -8.25 10.67
N ARG A 99 -2.16 -8.74 9.50
CA ARG A 99 -3.02 -9.91 9.39
C ARG A 99 -2.39 -10.86 8.39
N PRO A 100 -1.84 -11.99 8.84
CA PRO A 100 -1.21 -12.97 7.93
C PRO A 100 -2.24 -13.64 7.02
N PRO A 101 -1.83 -14.10 5.83
CA PRO A 101 -2.72 -14.75 4.87
C PRO A 101 -2.98 -16.23 5.23
N ARG A 102 -3.59 -16.46 6.40
CA ARG A 102 -3.85 -17.82 6.90
C ARG A 102 -4.71 -18.65 5.96
N ASP A 103 -5.65 -17.98 5.30
CA ASP A 103 -6.61 -18.61 4.40
C ASP A 103 -6.14 -18.65 2.94
N GLY A 104 -4.93 -18.16 2.67
CA GLY A 104 -4.42 -18.07 1.31
C GLY A 104 -5.13 -17.03 0.46
N HIS A 105 -5.86 -16.10 1.09
CA HIS A 105 -6.69 -15.14 0.37
C HIS A 105 -6.44 -13.68 0.73
N MET A 106 -6.32 -13.36 2.00
CA MET A 106 -6.31 -11.97 2.45
C MET A 106 -5.22 -11.71 3.49
N ALA A 107 -4.56 -10.55 3.37
CA ALA A 107 -3.59 -10.09 4.35
C ALA A 107 -3.73 -8.58 4.51
N PHE A 108 -3.25 -8.05 5.63
CA PHE A 108 -3.20 -6.61 5.87
C PHE A 108 -1.80 -6.19 6.30
N VAL A 109 -1.36 -5.06 5.77
CA VAL A 109 -0.13 -4.38 6.18
C VAL A 109 -0.44 -2.90 6.35
N ARG A 110 0.51 -2.13 6.87
CA ARG A 110 0.36 -0.68 7.02
C ARG A 110 1.53 0.06 6.41
N SER A 111 1.22 1.22 5.84
CA SER A 111 2.24 2.13 5.32
C SER A 111 3.00 2.80 6.47
N PRO A 112 4.10 3.53 6.17
CA PRO A 112 4.80 4.30 7.19
C PRO A 112 3.92 5.31 7.93
N ASP A 113 2.86 5.79 7.31
CA ASP A 113 1.91 6.73 7.90
C ASP A 113 0.70 6.05 8.53
N GLY A 114 0.72 4.73 8.62
CA GLY A 114 -0.36 3.98 9.27
C GLY A 114 -1.57 3.72 8.40
N ILE A 115 -1.48 3.97 7.09
CA ILE A 115 -2.56 3.64 6.15
C ILE A 115 -2.64 2.14 6.00
N SER A 116 -3.82 1.59 6.23
CA SER A 116 -4.05 0.15 6.13
C SER A 116 -4.18 -0.26 4.65
N LEU A 117 -3.49 -1.32 4.28
CA LEU A 117 -3.56 -1.88 2.93
C LEU A 117 -3.95 -3.35 3.02
N GLU A 118 -4.97 -3.70 2.26
CA GLU A 118 -5.42 -5.07 2.13
C GLU A 118 -4.80 -5.68 0.89
N ILE A 119 -4.23 -6.87 1.04
CA ILE A 119 -3.66 -7.63 -0.09
C ILE A 119 -4.56 -8.83 -0.30
N LEU A 120 -5.05 -8.98 -1.53
CA LEU A 120 -6.00 -10.02 -1.88
C LEU A 120 -5.44 -10.94 -2.94
N GLN A 121 -5.64 -12.24 -2.75
CA GLN A 121 -5.25 -13.23 -3.75
C GLN A 121 -6.15 -13.08 -4.97
N GLU A 122 -5.54 -12.99 -6.13
CA GLU A 122 -6.24 -12.98 -7.40
C GLU A 122 -6.86 -14.36 -7.63
N GLY A 123 -8.13 -14.40 -8.02
CA GLY A 123 -8.83 -15.65 -8.27
C GLY A 123 -9.18 -16.38 -6.98
N LYS A 124 -9.01 -17.70 -7.00
CA LYS A 124 -9.32 -18.55 -5.84
C LYS A 124 -8.25 -18.45 -4.77
N SER A 125 -8.67 -18.65 -3.51
CA SER A 125 -7.73 -18.74 -2.41
C SER A 125 -6.72 -19.84 -2.67
N LEU A 126 -5.45 -19.60 -2.31
CA LEU A 126 -4.42 -20.62 -2.40
C LEU A 126 -4.60 -21.63 -1.28
N PRO A 127 -4.10 -22.87 -1.45
CA PRO A 127 -4.14 -23.85 -0.37
C PRO A 127 -3.45 -23.31 0.88
N GLU A 128 -3.96 -23.64 2.04
CA GLU A 128 -3.34 -23.24 3.29
C GLU A 128 -1.91 -23.75 3.35
N GLN A 129 -0.99 -22.95 3.85
CA GLN A 129 0.43 -23.22 3.79
C GLN A 129 1.15 -22.67 5.01
N GLU A 130 2.10 -23.45 5.52
CA GLU A 130 3.00 -22.98 6.56
C GLU A 130 3.96 -21.91 6.01
N PRO A 131 4.38 -20.93 6.80
CA PRO A 131 4.07 -20.77 8.24
C PRO A 131 2.76 -20.04 8.50
N TRP A 132 2.00 -19.71 7.46
CA TRP A 132 0.87 -18.78 7.55
C TRP A 132 -0.38 -19.38 8.19
N LYS A 133 -0.69 -20.63 7.89
CA LYS A 133 -1.96 -21.21 8.32
C LYS A 133 -2.08 -21.39 9.83
N LEU A 134 -0.96 -21.60 10.53
CA LEU A 134 -0.93 -21.79 11.98
C LEU A 134 -0.45 -20.57 12.74
N SER A 135 -0.30 -19.43 12.04
CA SER A 135 0.19 -18.22 12.68
C SER A 135 -0.84 -17.68 13.67
N LEU A 136 -0.52 -17.69 14.94
CA LEU A 136 -1.32 -17.09 16.00
C LEU A 136 -0.75 -15.75 16.42
N ILE A 137 0.36 -15.35 15.81
CA ILE A 137 1.07 -14.12 16.15
C ILE A 137 1.23 -13.30 14.87
N HIS A 138 1.49 -12.03 15.04
CA HIS A 138 1.80 -11.14 13.91
C HIS A 138 3.25 -11.36 13.50
N ILE A 139 3.42 -11.57 12.24
CA ILE A 139 4.70 -11.87 11.64
C ILE A 139 5.30 -10.61 11.02
#